data_35d07748c21a9f7fd7210efa13da07c5
#
_entry.id   35d07748c21a9f7fd7210efa13da07c5
#
_cell.length_a   1.000
_cell.length_b   1.000
_cell.length_c   1.000
_cell.angle_alpha   90.00
_cell.angle_beta   90.00
_cell.angle_gamma   90.00
#
_symmetry.space_group_name_H-M   'P 1'
#
loop_
_entity.id
_entity.type
_entity.pdbx_description
1 polymer ?
#
loop_
_entity_poly.entity_id
_entity_poly.type
_entity_poly.pdbx_seq_one_letter_code
_entity_poly.pdbx_strand_id
1 'polypeptide(L)'
;LILTIGVSHGALDDLKGYKLLKFYKINNKLSFFLAYILIASLIIIFWILMPTLMLIFFLIVASYHFGKEDCWGIRLKKSNFNILIFFLKGSVIILAPLFFSFNETLTIFNTLGVKNNEFYNLLNILNNNHFLLPFVIIGIISNLLITQKLAELTGLFIDTICILMLYDSFSPLIAFTIYFCFLHSI
;
A
#
# COMPACT_ATOMS: atom_id res chain seq x y z
N LEU A 1 18.77 -0.13 4.34
CA LEU A 1 17.71 0.87 4.51
C LEU A 1 16.45 0.22 5.08
N ILE A 2 15.84 -0.79 4.46
CA ILE A 2 14.63 -1.47 4.99
C ILE A 2 14.89 -2.11 6.35
N LEU A 3 16.05 -2.73 6.57
CA LEU A 3 16.41 -3.36 7.84
C LEU A 3 16.68 -2.34 8.98
N THR A 4 17.00 -1.11 8.66
CA THR A 4 17.29 -0.09 9.68
C THR A 4 16.12 0.84 9.96
N ILE A 5 15.44 1.29 8.91
CA ILE A 5 14.34 2.26 9.00
C ILE A 5 12.98 1.53 9.00
N GLY A 6 12.84 0.46 8.19
CA GLY A 6 11.59 -0.33 8.12
C GLY A 6 11.27 -1.10 9.40
N VAL A 7 12.26 -1.44 10.22
CA VAL A 7 12.03 -2.09 11.54
C VAL A 7 11.23 -1.21 12.49
N SER A 8 11.31 0.12 12.35
CA SER A 8 10.52 1.05 13.17
C SER A 8 9.01 0.86 13.02
N HIS A 9 8.54 0.39 11.85
CA HIS A 9 7.13 0.12 11.58
C HIS A 9 6.56 -1.02 12.43
N GLY A 10 7.33 -2.09 12.65
CA GLY A 10 6.95 -3.22 13.50
C GLY A 10 7.30 -3.08 14.98
N ALA A 11 8.16 -2.11 15.33
CA ALA A 11 8.69 -1.96 16.68
C ALA A 11 7.61 -1.62 17.75
N LEU A 12 6.47 -1.08 17.31
CA LEU A 12 5.35 -0.72 18.19
C LEU A 12 4.19 -1.71 18.16
N ASP A 13 4.31 -2.81 17.43
CA ASP A 13 3.22 -3.80 17.26
C ASP A 13 2.89 -4.50 18.58
N ASP A 14 3.89 -4.75 19.42
CA ASP A 14 3.69 -5.29 20.77
C ASP A 14 2.87 -4.35 21.65
N LEU A 15 3.14 -3.04 21.60
CA LEU A 15 2.39 -2.03 22.34
C LEU A 15 0.96 -1.87 21.84
N LYS A 16 0.77 -1.88 20.50
CA LYS A 16 -0.55 -1.86 19.88
C LYS A 16 -1.32 -3.14 20.23
N GLY A 17 -0.66 -4.30 20.15
CA GLY A 17 -1.21 -5.59 20.52
C GLY A 17 -1.61 -5.65 21.98
N TYR A 18 -0.81 -5.10 22.88
CA TYR A 18 -1.14 -5.04 24.32
C TYR A 18 -2.38 -4.16 24.59
N LYS A 19 -2.51 -3.01 23.92
CA LYS A 19 -3.71 -2.17 23.99
C LYS A 19 -4.96 -2.92 23.52
N LEU A 20 -4.83 -3.69 22.43
CA LEU A 20 -5.90 -4.51 21.88
C LEU A 20 -6.33 -5.60 22.87
N LEU A 21 -5.38 -6.34 23.45
CA LEU A 21 -5.67 -7.37 24.46
C LEU A 21 -6.40 -6.77 25.68
N LYS A 22 -5.96 -5.62 26.15
CA LYS A 22 -6.59 -4.91 27.27
C LYS A 22 -8.04 -4.50 26.94
N PHE A 23 -8.30 -4.07 25.71
CA PHE A 23 -9.65 -3.76 25.25
C PHE A 23 -10.58 -4.98 25.30
N TYR A 24 -10.06 -6.16 24.92
CA TYR A 24 -10.80 -7.44 25.01
C TYR A 24 -10.71 -8.11 26.38
N LYS A 25 -10.14 -7.46 27.40
CA LYS A 25 -9.96 -7.99 28.77
C LYS A 25 -9.13 -9.30 28.82
N ILE A 26 -8.21 -9.48 27.88
CA ILE A 26 -7.29 -10.63 27.84
C ILE A 26 -5.98 -10.20 28.52
N ASN A 27 -5.65 -10.85 29.64
CA ASN A 27 -4.48 -10.46 30.43
C ASN A 27 -3.18 -11.20 30.02
N ASN A 28 -3.28 -12.16 29.11
CA ASN A 28 -2.14 -12.99 28.71
C ASN A 28 -1.46 -12.44 27.45
N LYS A 29 -0.26 -11.88 27.59
CA LYS A 29 0.55 -11.41 26.44
C LYS A 29 0.93 -12.53 25.47
N LEU A 30 1.11 -13.76 25.95
CA LEU A 30 1.45 -14.91 25.11
C LEU A 30 0.36 -15.16 24.06
N SER A 31 -0.91 -14.93 24.41
CA SER A 31 -2.02 -15.08 23.46
C SER A 31 -1.91 -14.16 22.26
N PHE A 32 -1.37 -12.95 22.43
CA PHE A 32 -1.11 -12.04 21.30
C PHE A 32 -0.03 -12.60 20.38
N PHE A 33 1.10 -13.03 20.91
CA PHE A 33 2.20 -13.56 20.10
C PHE A 33 1.79 -14.86 19.39
N LEU A 34 1.05 -15.74 20.04
CA LEU A 34 0.52 -16.95 19.43
C LEU A 34 -0.43 -16.62 18.27
N ALA A 35 -1.37 -15.69 18.47
CA ALA A 35 -2.28 -15.24 17.42
C ALA A 35 -1.52 -14.58 16.26
N TYR A 36 -0.51 -13.75 16.57
CA TYR A 36 0.33 -13.09 15.58
C TYR A 36 1.08 -14.11 14.71
N ILE A 37 1.74 -15.11 15.33
CA ILE A 37 2.46 -16.17 14.62
C ILE A 37 1.49 -17.02 13.81
N LEU A 38 0.32 -17.35 14.36
CA LEU A 38 -0.70 -18.13 13.65
C LEU A 38 -1.18 -17.39 12.39
N ILE A 39 -1.50 -16.11 12.50
CA ILE A 39 -1.93 -15.30 11.35
C ILE A 39 -0.81 -15.20 10.31
N ALA A 40 0.44 -14.94 10.74
CA ALA A 40 1.58 -14.88 9.83
C ALA A 40 1.79 -16.22 9.10
N SER A 41 1.68 -17.36 9.83
CA SER A 41 1.79 -18.69 9.25
C SER A 41 0.68 -18.97 8.24
N LEU A 42 -0.55 -18.57 8.53
CA LEU A 42 -1.69 -18.70 7.61
C LEU A 42 -1.45 -17.89 6.34
N ILE A 43 -0.98 -16.64 6.46
CA ILE A 43 -0.67 -15.79 5.30
C ILE A 43 0.40 -16.47 4.41
N ILE A 44 1.45 -17.02 5.01
CA ILE A 44 2.51 -17.73 4.27
C ILE A 44 1.94 -18.97 3.55
N ILE A 45 1.13 -19.76 4.24
CA ILE A 45 0.49 -20.96 3.65
C ILE A 45 -0.40 -20.55 2.46
N PHE A 46 -1.27 -19.55 2.63
CA PHE A 46 -2.11 -19.06 1.54
C PHE A 46 -1.29 -18.46 0.38
N TRP A 47 -0.16 -17.80 0.68
CA TRP A 47 0.74 -17.32 -0.36
C TRP A 47 1.31 -18.46 -1.21
N ILE A 48 1.72 -19.55 -0.58
CA ILE A 48 2.25 -20.73 -1.29
C ILE A 48 1.15 -21.42 -2.11
N LEU A 49 -0.07 -21.53 -1.58
CA LEU A 49 -1.18 -22.21 -2.24
C LEU A 49 -1.83 -21.39 -3.36
N MET A 50 -1.98 -20.09 -3.15
CA MET A 50 -2.74 -19.18 -4.04
C MET A 50 -2.03 -17.84 -4.21
N PRO A 51 -0.80 -17.81 -4.78
CA PRO A 51 0.03 -16.58 -4.82
C PRO A 51 -0.64 -15.42 -5.55
N THR A 52 -1.37 -15.67 -6.63
CA THR A 52 -2.08 -14.64 -7.39
C THR A 52 -3.16 -13.94 -6.55
N LEU A 53 -4.00 -14.72 -5.87
CA LEU A 53 -5.06 -14.18 -5.01
C LEU A 53 -4.46 -13.41 -3.83
N MET A 54 -3.40 -13.95 -3.22
CA MET A 54 -2.71 -13.29 -2.11
C MET A 54 -2.03 -12.00 -2.54
N LEU A 55 -1.43 -11.95 -3.74
CA LEU A 55 -0.90 -10.70 -4.29
C LEU A 55 -2.00 -9.64 -4.46
N ILE A 56 -3.12 -10.00 -5.11
CA ILE A 56 -4.25 -9.08 -5.32
C ILE A 56 -4.77 -8.57 -3.97
N PHE A 57 -5.00 -9.47 -3.01
CA PHE A 57 -5.44 -9.11 -1.67
C PHE A 57 -4.45 -8.15 -0.98
N PHE A 58 -3.15 -8.47 -1.04
CA PHE A 58 -2.09 -7.61 -0.49
C PHE A 58 -2.10 -6.22 -1.12
N LEU A 59 -2.19 -6.11 -2.46
CA LEU A 59 -2.22 -4.82 -3.15
C LEU A 59 -3.45 -3.98 -2.79
N ILE A 60 -4.61 -4.61 -2.59
CA ILE A 60 -5.84 -3.95 -2.13
C ILE A 60 -5.65 -3.40 -0.71
N VAL A 61 -5.17 -4.23 0.22
CA VAL A 61 -4.94 -3.83 1.62
C VAL A 61 -3.87 -2.74 1.69
N ALA A 62 -2.78 -2.89 0.93
CA ALA A 62 -1.70 -1.92 0.85
C ALA A 62 -2.19 -0.56 0.31
N SER A 63 -3.03 -0.55 -0.74
CA SER A 63 -3.62 0.68 -1.26
C SER A 63 -4.40 1.43 -0.18
N TYR A 64 -5.26 0.75 0.56
CA TYR A 64 -5.99 1.38 1.66
C TYR A 64 -5.07 1.88 2.77
N HIS A 65 -4.10 1.05 3.17
CA HIS A 65 -3.17 1.36 4.26
C HIS A 65 -2.33 2.60 3.94
N PHE A 66 -1.67 2.62 2.79
CA PHE A 66 -0.84 3.75 2.37
C PHE A 66 -1.66 5.03 2.25
N GLY A 67 -2.82 4.97 1.58
CA GLY A 67 -3.65 6.16 1.43
C GLY A 67 -4.19 6.71 2.75
N LYS A 68 -4.44 5.85 3.74
CA LYS A 68 -4.87 6.26 5.07
C LYS A 68 -3.74 6.88 5.88
N GLU A 69 -2.57 6.25 5.89
CA GLU A 69 -1.41 6.73 6.66
C GLU A 69 -0.85 8.03 6.06
N ASP A 70 -0.79 8.16 4.75
CA ASP A 70 -0.37 9.40 4.08
C ASP A 70 -1.32 10.60 4.33
N CYS A 71 -2.50 10.34 4.89
CA CYS A 71 -3.43 11.37 5.35
C CYS A 71 -3.35 11.62 6.86
N TRP A 72 -2.35 11.05 7.55
CA TRP A 72 -2.18 11.25 8.98
C TRP A 72 -1.97 12.74 9.31
N GLY A 73 -2.67 13.23 10.35
CA GLY A 73 -2.59 14.63 10.77
C GLY A 73 -3.38 15.63 9.91
N ILE A 74 -3.93 15.21 8.77
CA ILE A 74 -4.76 16.06 7.91
C ILE A 74 -6.19 16.11 8.44
N ARG A 75 -6.77 17.32 8.43
CA ARG A 75 -8.20 17.51 8.79
C ARG A 75 -9.08 17.01 7.64
N LEU A 76 -9.56 15.79 7.76
CA LEU A 76 -10.40 15.15 6.77
C LEU A 76 -11.74 15.87 6.60
N LYS A 77 -12.19 15.98 5.35
CA LYS A 77 -13.57 16.33 5.02
C LYS A 77 -14.50 15.21 5.50
N LYS A 78 -15.59 15.55 6.19
CA LYS A 78 -16.60 14.56 6.57
C LYS A 78 -17.22 13.95 5.31
N SER A 79 -16.98 12.66 5.09
CA SER A 79 -17.51 11.90 3.96
C SER A 79 -17.79 10.47 4.40
N ASN A 80 -18.91 9.93 3.93
CA ASN A 80 -19.23 8.51 4.12
C ASN A 80 -18.34 7.60 3.26
N PHE A 81 -17.58 8.18 2.32
CA PHE A 81 -16.73 7.48 1.37
C PHE A 81 -15.23 7.54 1.71
N ASN A 82 -14.87 7.87 2.96
CA ASN A 82 -13.46 8.00 3.35
C ASN A 82 -12.62 6.74 3.04
N ILE A 83 -13.21 5.55 3.21
CA ILE A 83 -12.52 4.28 2.89
C ILE A 83 -12.14 4.23 1.40
N LEU A 84 -13.08 4.58 0.51
CA LEU A 84 -12.86 4.60 -0.92
C LEU A 84 -11.83 5.68 -1.32
N ILE A 85 -11.89 6.85 -0.69
CA ILE A 85 -10.97 7.96 -0.96
C ILE A 85 -9.53 7.55 -0.59
N PHE A 86 -9.33 6.94 0.59
CA PHE A 86 -8.02 6.42 0.99
C PHE A 86 -7.52 5.33 0.05
N PHE A 87 -8.40 4.40 -0.34
CA PHE A 87 -8.06 3.38 -1.32
C PHE A 87 -7.61 3.98 -2.66
N LEU A 88 -8.33 4.96 -3.19
CA LEU A 88 -7.98 5.64 -4.44
C LEU A 88 -6.66 6.40 -4.34
N LYS A 89 -6.42 7.12 -3.22
CA LYS A 89 -5.14 7.80 -3.00
C LYS A 89 -3.98 6.81 -2.97
N GLY A 90 -4.07 5.78 -2.14
CA GLY A 90 -2.98 4.81 -2.00
C GLY A 90 -2.81 3.90 -3.23
N SER A 91 -3.84 3.75 -4.07
CA SER A 91 -3.72 3.00 -5.32
C SER A 91 -2.69 3.62 -6.29
N VAL A 92 -2.40 4.92 -6.19
CA VAL A 92 -1.34 5.56 -6.99
C VAL A 92 0.00 4.89 -6.74
N ILE A 93 0.34 4.57 -5.49
CA ILE A 93 1.60 3.93 -5.11
C ILE A 93 1.72 2.53 -5.72
N ILE A 94 0.60 1.81 -5.80
CA ILE A 94 0.52 0.46 -6.34
C ILE A 94 0.51 0.46 -7.88
N LEU A 95 -0.14 1.45 -8.49
CA LEU A 95 -0.31 1.52 -9.94
C LEU A 95 0.86 2.23 -10.64
N ALA A 96 1.56 3.13 -9.95
CA ALA A 96 2.70 3.84 -10.52
C ALA A 96 3.80 2.90 -11.07
N PRO A 97 4.26 1.85 -10.36
CA PRO A 97 5.22 0.91 -10.93
C PRO A 97 4.69 0.16 -12.16
N LEU A 98 3.41 -0.17 -12.21
CA LEU A 98 2.78 -0.78 -13.38
C LEU A 98 2.67 0.21 -14.55
N PHE A 99 2.55 1.51 -14.26
CA PHE A 99 2.47 2.55 -15.29
C PHE A 99 3.84 2.91 -15.87
N PHE A 100 4.87 3.12 -15.02
CA PHE A 100 6.19 3.57 -15.45
C PHE A 100 7.14 2.43 -15.84
N SER A 101 7.08 1.30 -15.15
CA SER A 101 8.03 0.18 -15.30
C SER A 101 7.30 -1.16 -15.37
N PHE A 102 6.38 -1.29 -16.34
CA PHE A 102 5.46 -2.43 -16.46
C PHE A 102 6.17 -3.79 -16.43
N ASN A 103 7.12 -4.01 -17.32
CA ASN A 103 7.81 -5.29 -17.47
C ASN A 103 8.63 -5.67 -16.22
N GLU A 104 9.29 -4.71 -15.58
CA GLU A 104 10.01 -4.94 -14.34
C GLU A 104 9.04 -5.33 -13.21
N THR A 105 7.89 -4.66 -13.13
CA THR A 105 6.86 -4.96 -12.14
C THR A 105 6.30 -6.37 -12.34
N LEU A 106 6.05 -6.79 -13.58
CA LEU A 106 5.64 -8.18 -13.87
C LEU A 106 6.72 -9.19 -13.47
N THR A 107 7.98 -8.86 -13.69
CA THR A 107 9.11 -9.71 -13.25
C THR A 107 9.12 -9.87 -11.74
N ILE A 108 8.87 -8.79 -10.98
CA ILE A 108 8.75 -8.85 -9.52
C ILE A 108 7.58 -9.77 -9.13
N PHE A 109 6.41 -9.66 -9.74
CA PHE A 109 5.27 -10.53 -9.45
C PHE A 109 5.60 -12.00 -9.73
N ASN A 110 6.32 -12.29 -10.81
CA ASN A 110 6.76 -13.64 -11.12
C ASN A 110 7.74 -14.19 -10.06
N THR A 111 8.69 -13.39 -9.58
CA THR A 111 9.60 -13.79 -8.48
C THR A 111 8.88 -14.05 -7.17
N LEU A 112 7.72 -13.41 -6.94
CA LEU A 112 6.83 -13.65 -5.81
C LEU A 112 5.97 -14.92 -5.97
N GLY A 113 6.18 -15.71 -7.03
CA GLY A 113 5.51 -16.99 -7.29
C GLY A 113 4.20 -16.88 -8.07
N VAL A 114 3.82 -15.69 -8.52
CA VAL A 114 2.61 -15.50 -9.35
C VAL A 114 2.91 -16.00 -10.76
N LYS A 115 2.22 -17.08 -11.18
CA LYS A 115 2.40 -17.73 -12.49
C LYS A 115 1.10 -17.87 -13.29
N ASN A 116 0.05 -17.13 -12.92
CA ASN A 116 -1.26 -17.21 -13.56
C ASN A 116 -1.27 -16.42 -14.87
N ASN A 117 -1.40 -17.12 -15.98
CA ASN A 117 -1.41 -16.52 -17.33
C ASN A 117 -2.60 -15.58 -17.54
N GLU A 118 -3.77 -15.88 -17.00
CA GLU A 118 -4.96 -15.02 -17.14
C GLU A 118 -4.75 -13.69 -16.44
N PHE A 119 -4.13 -13.70 -15.27
CA PHE A 119 -3.77 -12.50 -14.53
C PHE A 119 -2.80 -11.61 -15.33
N TYR A 120 -1.75 -12.19 -15.91
CA TYR A 120 -0.81 -11.45 -16.77
C TYR A 120 -1.46 -10.95 -18.05
N ASN A 121 -2.34 -11.73 -18.66
CA ASN A 121 -3.10 -11.29 -19.85
C ASN A 121 -4.00 -10.09 -19.51
N LEU A 122 -4.67 -10.11 -18.36
CA LEU A 122 -5.46 -8.96 -17.90
C LEU A 122 -4.60 -7.72 -17.72
N LEU A 123 -3.44 -7.82 -17.05
CA LEU A 123 -2.53 -6.69 -16.87
C LEU A 123 -2.02 -6.15 -18.22
N ASN A 124 -1.69 -7.03 -19.17
CA ASN A 124 -1.28 -6.65 -20.51
C ASN A 124 -2.40 -5.90 -21.26
N ILE A 125 -3.65 -6.34 -21.15
CA ILE A 125 -4.81 -5.66 -21.75
C ILE A 125 -4.96 -4.26 -21.13
N LEU A 126 -4.84 -4.13 -19.81
CA LEU A 126 -4.93 -2.84 -19.13
C LEU A 126 -3.82 -1.88 -19.55
N ASN A 127 -2.61 -2.39 -19.72
CA ASN A 127 -1.47 -1.58 -20.16
C ASN A 127 -1.60 -1.17 -21.63
N ASN A 128 -1.87 -2.11 -22.54
CA ASN A 128 -1.95 -1.86 -23.98
C ASN A 128 -3.09 -0.91 -24.38
N ASN A 129 -4.19 -0.94 -23.64
CA ASN A 129 -5.32 -0.03 -23.85
C ASN A 129 -5.21 1.26 -23.02
N HIS A 130 -4.06 1.51 -22.41
CA HIS A 130 -3.81 2.70 -21.59
C HIS A 130 -4.78 2.90 -20.40
N PHE A 131 -5.46 1.84 -19.94
CA PHE A 131 -6.39 1.94 -18.81
C PHE A 131 -5.70 2.26 -17.47
N LEU A 132 -4.39 2.01 -17.34
CA LEU A 132 -3.64 2.38 -16.13
C LEU A 132 -3.62 3.89 -15.90
N LEU A 133 -3.54 4.70 -16.96
CA LEU A 133 -3.52 6.16 -16.87
C LEU A 133 -4.77 6.76 -16.21
N PRO A 134 -6.01 6.43 -16.62
CA PRO A 134 -7.22 6.90 -15.93
C PRO A 134 -7.23 6.53 -14.44
N PHE A 135 -6.79 5.34 -14.04
CA PHE A 135 -6.75 4.95 -12.64
C PHE A 135 -5.76 5.80 -11.83
N VAL A 136 -4.57 6.08 -12.38
CA VAL A 136 -3.60 6.99 -11.74
C VAL A 136 -4.18 8.39 -11.61
N ILE A 137 -4.83 8.92 -12.65
CA ILE A 137 -5.49 10.24 -12.63
C ILE A 137 -6.59 10.30 -11.56
N ILE A 138 -7.44 9.27 -11.45
CA ILE A 138 -8.47 9.19 -10.42
C ILE A 138 -7.84 9.21 -9.03
N GLY A 139 -6.74 8.49 -8.82
CA GLY A 139 -5.98 8.52 -7.58
C GLY A 139 -5.45 9.92 -7.24
N ILE A 140 -4.92 10.64 -8.22
CA ILE A 140 -4.45 12.03 -8.04
C ILE A 140 -5.63 12.96 -7.67
N ILE A 141 -6.74 12.85 -8.40
CA ILE A 141 -7.95 13.67 -8.17
C ILE A 141 -8.56 13.38 -6.80
N SER A 142 -8.39 12.16 -6.26
CA SER A 142 -8.90 11.80 -4.93
C SER A 142 -8.37 12.73 -3.82
N ASN A 143 -7.20 13.36 -3.99
CA ASN A 143 -6.67 14.35 -3.07
C ASN A 143 -7.64 15.51 -2.83
N LEU A 144 -8.41 15.92 -3.84
CA LEU A 144 -9.42 16.99 -3.73
C LEU A 144 -10.57 16.63 -2.78
N LEU A 145 -10.78 15.34 -2.53
CA LEU A 145 -11.85 14.83 -1.68
C LEU A 145 -11.42 14.70 -0.22
N ILE A 146 -10.10 14.77 0.07
CA ILE A 146 -9.54 14.53 1.41
C ILE A 146 -9.74 15.73 2.32
N THR A 147 -9.35 16.91 1.87
CA THR A 147 -9.36 18.13 2.67
C THR A 147 -9.87 19.32 1.90
N GLN A 148 -10.34 20.35 2.63
CA GLN A 148 -10.75 21.65 2.05
C GLN A 148 -9.70 22.73 2.26
N LYS A 149 -8.66 22.46 3.06
CA LYS A 149 -7.62 23.43 3.34
C LYS A 149 -6.57 23.42 2.25
N LEU A 150 -6.36 24.56 1.63
CA LEU A 150 -5.42 24.71 0.52
C LEU A 150 -4.00 24.26 0.86
N ALA A 151 -3.49 24.59 2.05
CA ALA A 151 -2.14 24.21 2.47
C ALA A 151 -1.99 22.69 2.63
N GLU A 152 -3.00 21.98 3.18
CA GLU A 152 -3.00 20.53 3.28
C GLU A 152 -3.14 19.87 1.91
N LEU A 153 -3.97 20.47 1.03
CA LEU A 153 -4.18 19.99 -0.33
C LEU A 153 -2.91 20.13 -1.18
N THR A 154 -2.20 21.24 -1.10
CA THR A 154 -0.91 21.42 -1.80
C THR A 154 0.12 20.40 -1.33
N GLY A 155 0.19 20.11 -0.02
CA GLY A 155 1.04 19.04 0.52
C GLY A 155 0.73 17.69 -0.11
N LEU A 156 -0.55 17.27 -0.11
CA LEU A 156 -0.98 16.02 -0.72
C LEU A 156 -0.64 15.90 -2.21
N PHE A 157 -0.74 16.98 -2.97
CA PHE A 157 -0.35 16.99 -4.38
C PHE A 157 1.17 16.89 -4.55
N ILE A 158 1.95 17.62 -3.74
CA ILE A 158 3.42 17.53 -3.76
C ILE A 158 3.86 16.10 -3.46
N ASP A 159 3.33 15.46 -2.40
CA ASP A 159 3.63 14.07 -2.05
C ASP A 159 3.31 13.13 -3.22
N THR A 160 2.14 13.30 -3.84
CA THR A 160 1.74 12.47 -4.98
C THR A 160 2.68 12.68 -6.18
N ILE A 161 3.07 13.91 -6.48
CA ILE A 161 4.03 14.21 -7.55
C ILE A 161 5.39 13.61 -7.24
N CYS A 162 5.88 13.72 -6.00
CA CYS A 162 7.14 13.11 -5.57
C CYS A 162 7.11 11.58 -5.76
N ILE A 163 6.00 10.91 -5.41
CA ILE A 163 5.84 9.47 -5.62
C ILE A 163 5.92 9.13 -7.11
N LEU A 164 5.22 9.86 -7.98
CA LEU A 164 5.26 9.61 -9.42
C LEU A 164 6.65 9.84 -10.01
N MET A 165 7.35 10.91 -9.59
CA MET A 165 8.74 11.17 -10.00
C MET A 165 9.70 10.08 -9.53
N LEU A 166 9.50 9.51 -8.35
CA LEU A 166 10.31 8.38 -7.88
C LEU A 166 10.16 7.16 -8.79
N TYR A 167 8.92 6.81 -9.16
CA TYR A 167 8.68 5.66 -10.05
C TYR A 167 9.07 5.90 -11.52
N ASP A 168 9.09 7.16 -11.96
CA ASP A 168 9.63 7.54 -13.27
C ASP A 168 11.17 7.43 -13.31
N SER A 169 11.85 7.78 -12.20
CA SER A 169 13.31 7.91 -12.15
C SER A 169 14.03 6.65 -11.69
N PHE A 170 13.37 5.76 -10.94
CA PHE A 170 13.99 4.58 -10.33
C PHE A 170 13.23 3.30 -10.65
N SER A 171 13.93 2.16 -10.56
CA SER A 171 13.28 0.85 -10.64
C SER A 171 12.22 0.68 -9.54
N PRO A 172 11.16 -0.14 -9.76
CA PRO A 172 10.03 -0.27 -8.85
C PRO A 172 10.40 -0.53 -7.38
N LEU A 173 11.37 -1.43 -7.16
CA LEU A 173 11.81 -1.78 -5.80
C LEU A 173 12.57 -0.64 -5.12
N ILE A 174 13.40 0.11 -5.86
CA ILE A 174 14.14 1.25 -5.31
C ILE A 174 13.17 2.38 -5.01
N ALA A 175 12.28 2.73 -5.93
CA ALA A 175 11.26 3.75 -5.75
C ALA A 175 10.37 3.45 -4.54
N PHE A 176 9.88 2.22 -4.43
CA PHE A 176 9.08 1.79 -3.28
C PHE A 176 9.86 1.87 -1.97
N THR A 177 11.14 1.46 -1.98
CA THR A 177 11.99 1.54 -0.78
C THR A 177 12.18 2.98 -0.30
N ILE A 178 12.44 3.91 -1.24
CA ILE A 178 12.59 5.33 -0.91
C ILE A 178 11.26 5.88 -0.37
N TYR A 179 10.14 5.63 -1.05
CA TYR A 179 8.83 6.03 -0.58
C TYR A 179 8.55 5.50 0.83
N PHE A 180 8.69 4.20 1.04
CA PHE A 180 8.38 3.55 2.31
C PHE A 180 9.25 4.06 3.46
N CYS A 181 10.55 4.27 3.23
CA CYS A 181 11.48 4.68 4.27
C CYS A 181 11.44 6.17 4.60
N PHE A 182 11.17 7.03 3.62
CA PHE A 182 11.34 8.48 3.78
C PHE A 182 10.06 9.29 3.68
N LEU A 183 9.06 8.82 2.94
CA LEU A 183 7.79 9.54 2.79
C LEU A 183 6.69 8.96 3.69
N HIS A 184 6.61 7.63 3.78
CA HIS A 184 5.55 6.94 4.50
C HIS A 184 5.87 6.72 5.99
N SER A 185 7.12 6.64 6.40
CA SER A 185 7.51 6.31 7.79
C SER A 185 7.85 7.51 8.67
N ILE A 186 7.68 8.74 8.17
CA ILE A 186 7.84 9.99 8.90
C ILE A 186 6.48 10.51 9.33
#